data_eb77206576bcf4cbf7115f0df83cf00a
#
_entry.id   eb77206576bcf4cbf7115f0df83cf00a
#
_cell.length_a   1.000
_cell.length_b   1.000
_cell.length_c   1.000
_cell.angle_alpha   90.00
_cell.angle_beta   90.00
_cell.angle_gamma   90.00
#
_symmetry.space_group_name_H-M   'P 1'
#
loop_
_entity.id
_entity.type
_entity.pdbx_description
1 polymer ?
#
loop_
_entity_poly.entity_id
_entity_poly.type
_entity_poly.pdbx_seq_one_letter_code
_entity_poly.pdbx_strand_id
1 'polypeptide(L)'
;MTVKSDIEIAREAKMQPISQVAEKIAVPGEALLNYGPYKAKISAEFIKSVKDRPDGKLILVTAISPTPAGEGKTTTTVGLGDGLNRIGKKAMSCLREPSLGPCFGVKGGAAGGGYAQVVPMEDINLHFTGDFHAITSANNLLAAMIDNHIYWGNKLGLDERRITWRRVIDMNDRALRSIVNSLGGVSNGFPRQDGFDITVASEVMAILCLASDLKDLQRRLGNIVVGYTRDKKAVLARDLKADGAMTVLLKDALMPNLVQTLENNPVFIHGGPFANIAHGCNSVLATKTALKLADYVVTEAGFGADLGAEKFLDIKCRMAGLKPDAAVIVTTVRAMKMHGGVAKNDLKGENVAAVAKGCENLKRHIENMRKFGLPPVVAINQFITDTDAEIDAVREAAESVGAKAFLCSHWANGGAGIEELARYVAELADSGQANFKPLYPDDMPLWDKMNTIATEIYRASGITASASVKAQFKDLQDAGYGHLPICVAKTQYSFSTDPNLRGAPTGHEVPVREVILAAGAEFIVAVAGDIMRMPGLPSVPSAEAIRLNDQGHIENLS
;
A
#
# COMPACT_ATOMS: atom_id res chain seq x y z
N MET A 1 2.10 34.26 11.01
CA MET A 1 2.28 33.83 9.62
C MET A 1 1.27 32.72 9.37
N THR A 2 0.47 32.82 8.33
CA THR A 2 -0.40 31.73 7.88
C THR A 2 0.49 30.58 7.42
N VAL A 3 0.23 29.38 7.91
CA VAL A 3 0.94 28.18 7.47
C VAL A 3 0.53 27.92 6.02
N LYS A 4 1.50 27.81 5.11
CA LYS A 4 1.24 27.50 3.70
C LYS A 4 0.64 26.09 3.57
N SER A 5 -0.26 25.91 2.63
CA SER A 5 -0.81 24.61 2.26
C SER A 5 0.24 23.76 1.53
N ASP A 6 0.04 22.44 1.50
CA ASP A 6 0.96 21.50 0.84
C ASP A 6 1.14 21.83 -0.65
N ILE A 7 0.06 22.22 -1.35
CA ILE A 7 0.12 22.60 -2.77
C ILE A 7 0.88 23.92 -2.99
N GLU A 8 0.76 24.89 -2.08
CA GLU A 8 1.54 26.15 -2.15
C GLU A 8 3.03 25.87 -1.97
N ILE A 9 3.39 25.02 -1.01
CA ILE A 9 4.79 24.59 -0.80
C ILE A 9 5.32 23.87 -2.02
N ALA A 10 4.54 22.94 -2.59
CA ALA A 10 4.93 22.18 -3.78
C ALA A 10 5.17 23.07 -5.01
N ARG A 11 4.37 24.13 -5.20
CA ARG A 11 4.53 25.08 -6.31
C ARG A 11 5.77 25.96 -6.20
N GLU A 12 6.23 26.22 -4.99
CA GLU A 12 7.47 26.98 -4.76
C GLU A 12 8.73 26.14 -4.94
N ALA A 13 8.57 24.83 -5.17
CA ALA A 13 9.68 23.90 -5.32
C ALA A 13 10.58 24.28 -6.52
N LYS A 14 11.89 24.28 -6.28
CA LYS A 14 12.91 24.44 -7.33
C LYS A 14 13.26 23.06 -7.89
N MET A 15 12.38 22.52 -8.72
CA MET A 15 12.58 21.20 -9.31
C MET A 15 13.76 21.20 -10.29
N GLN A 16 14.58 20.16 -10.22
CA GLN A 16 15.62 19.87 -11.19
C GLN A 16 15.03 19.09 -12.38
N PRO A 17 15.56 19.25 -13.61
CA PRO A 17 15.22 18.34 -14.70
C PRO A 17 15.42 16.88 -14.28
N ILE A 18 14.47 16.00 -14.67
CA ILE A 18 14.49 14.62 -14.21
C ILE A 18 15.75 13.86 -14.61
N SER A 19 16.43 14.26 -15.69
CA SER A 19 17.73 13.72 -16.07
C SER A 19 18.81 13.97 -15.02
N GLN A 20 18.84 15.16 -14.40
CA GLN A 20 19.79 15.48 -13.32
C GLN A 20 19.49 14.69 -12.04
N VAL A 21 18.23 14.43 -11.76
CA VAL A 21 17.84 13.55 -10.64
C VAL A 21 18.27 12.10 -10.90
N ALA A 22 18.11 11.64 -12.14
CA ALA A 22 18.54 10.30 -12.57
C ALA A 22 20.07 10.11 -12.49
N GLU A 23 20.85 11.13 -12.81
CA GLU A 23 22.33 11.10 -12.69
C GLU A 23 22.78 10.81 -11.25
N LYS A 24 22.08 11.30 -10.24
CA LYS A 24 22.40 11.04 -8.81
C LYS A 24 22.36 9.55 -8.45
N ILE A 25 21.59 8.76 -9.20
CA ILE A 25 21.47 7.31 -9.02
C ILE A 25 22.07 6.51 -10.18
N ALA A 26 22.93 7.17 -10.98
CA ALA A 26 23.64 6.58 -12.12
C ALA A 26 22.70 5.91 -13.14
N VAL A 27 21.55 6.53 -13.41
CA VAL A 27 20.64 6.18 -14.51
C VAL A 27 20.95 7.10 -15.70
N PRO A 28 21.42 6.58 -16.82
CA PRO A 28 21.77 7.39 -17.99
C PRO A 28 20.51 7.92 -18.71
N GLY A 29 20.65 9.04 -19.41
CA GLY A 29 19.52 9.71 -20.06
C GLY A 29 18.77 8.84 -21.08
N GLU A 30 19.48 7.96 -21.79
CA GLU A 30 18.88 7.00 -22.73
C GLU A 30 18.01 5.92 -22.07
N ALA A 31 18.16 5.73 -20.76
CA ALA A 31 17.32 4.81 -19.98
C ALA A 31 16.01 5.47 -19.48
N LEU A 32 15.82 6.77 -19.75
CA LEU A 32 14.64 7.52 -19.33
C LEU A 32 13.62 7.61 -20.45
N LEU A 33 12.39 7.27 -20.13
CA LEU A 33 11.20 7.59 -20.94
C LEU A 33 10.52 8.82 -20.30
N ASN A 34 10.79 9.99 -20.85
CA ASN A 34 10.36 11.25 -20.26
C ASN A 34 8.84 11.50 -20.42
N TYR A 35 8.20 11.91 -19.35
CA TYR A 35 6.83 12.40 -19.26
C TYR A 35 6.85 13.89 -18.84
N GLY A 36 7.41 14.72 -19.70
CA GLY A 36 7.71 16.12 -19.39
C GLY A 36 9.09 16.29 -18.70
N PRO A 37 9.39 17.48 -18.16
CA PRO A 37 10.73 17.80 -17.65
C PRO A 37 11.05 17.19 -16.28
N TYR A 38 10.04 16.81 -15.47
CA TYR A 38 10.20 16.50 -14.06
C TYR A 38 9.80 15.09 -13.65
N LYS A 39 9.37 14.26 -14.59
CA LYS A 39 9.01 12.86 -14.36
C LYS A 39 9.42 12.00 -15.54
N ALA A 40 9.82 10.76 -15.28
CA ALA A 40 10.17 9.79 -16.31
C ALA A 40 9.93 8.37 -15.82
N LYS A 41 9.79 7.41 -16.75
CA LYS A 41 9.89 5.99 -16.44
C LYS A 41 11.30 5.49 -16.68
N ILE A 42 11.68 4.45 -15.94
CA ILE A 42 12.95 3.76 -16.13
C ILE A 42 12.75 2.60 -17.11
N SER A 43 13.56 2.54 -18.16
CA SER A 43 13.42 1.52 -19.19
C SER A 43 13.67 0.10 -18.68
N ALA A 44 12.93 -0.86 -19.23
CA ALA A 44 13.05 -2.28 -18.87
C ALA A 44 14.46 -2.84 -19.17
N GLU A 45 15.10 -2.36 -20.23
CA GLU A 45 16.46 -2.74 -20.61
C GLU A 45 17.47 -2.32 -19.54
N PHE A 46 17.35 -1.09 -19.04
CA PHE A 46 18.21 -0.61 -17.97
C PHE A 46 17.99 -1.39 -16.67
N ILE A 47 16.74 -1.60 -16.27
CA ILE A 47 16.40 -2.41 -15.08
C ILE A 47 17.05 -3.78 -15.16
N LYS A 48 16.96 -4.43 -16.33
CA LYS A 48 17.60 -5.73 -16.56
C LYS A 48 19.13 -5.65 -16.47
N SER A 49 19.74 -4.56 -16.92
CA SER A 49 21.22 -4.38 -16.91
C SER A 49 21.81 -4.23 -15.51
N VAL A 50 21.01 -3.74 -14.55
CA VAL A 50 21.47 -3.49 -13.18
C VAL A 50 21.08 -4.60 -12.19
N LYS A 51 20.32 -5.60 -12.60
CA LYS A 51 19.74 -6.64 -11.72
C LYS A 51 20.76 -7.39 -10.87
N ASP A 52 21.98 -7.56 -11.36
CA ASP A 52 23.04 -8.33 -10.71
C ASP A 52 23.96 -7.45 -9.82
N ARG A 53 23.70 -6.12 -9.73
CA ARG A 53 24.41 -5.26 -8.77
C ARG A 53 24.07 -5.68 -7.33
N PRO A 54 24.98 -5.43 -6.36
CA PRO A 54 24.66 -5.66 -4.95
C PRO A 54 23.46 -4.82 -4.51
N ASP A 55 22.69 -5.35 -3.56
CA ASP A 55 21.57 -4.64 -2.96
C ASP A 55 22.07 -3.63 -1.91
N GLY A 56 21.44 -2.45 -1.89
CA GLY A 56 21.51 -1.55 -0.75
C GLY A 56 20.66 -2.04 0.43
N LYS A 57 20.61 -1.23 1.49
CA LYS A 57 19.83 -1.49 2.71
C LYS A 57 18.37 -1.14 2.51
N LEU A 58 17.46 -2.03 2.93
CA LEU A 58 16.02 -1.83 2.83
C LEU A 58 15.44 -1.42 4.19
N ILE A 59 14.83 -0.23 4.24
CA ILE A 59 14.22 0.33 5.44
C ILE A 59 12.70 0.38 5.21
N LEU A 60 11.95 -0.31 6.06
CA LEU A 60 10.50 -0.27 6.06
C LEU A 60 10.00 0.84 6.99
N VAL A 61 9.20 1.77 6.46
CA VAL A 61 8.41 2.71 7.25
C VAL A 61 6.98 2.20 7.38
N THR A 62 6.54 2.01 8.60
CA THR A 62 5.18 1.60 8.96
C THR A 62 4.65 2.52 10.05
N ALA A 63 3.51 2.21 10.65
CA ALA A 63 2.95 3.02 11.73
C ALA A 63 2.19 2.16 12.74
N ILE A 64 1.80 2.80 13.83
CA ILE A 64 0.77 2.32 14.75
C ILE A 64 -0.57 2.12 14.04
N SER A 65 -1.56 1.52 14.70
CA SER A 65 -2.93 1.45 14.17
C SER A 65 -3.44 2.86 13.83
N PRO A 66 -3.91 3.11 12.58
CA PRO A 66 -4.29 4.46 12.16
C PRO A 66 -5.44 5.04 12.99
N THR A 67 -5.45 6.36 13.07
CA THR A 67 -6.52 7.13 13.69
C THR A 67 -7.06 8.18 12.71
N PRO A 68 -8.25 8.73 12.94
CA PRO A 68 -8.75 9.87 12.16
C PRO A 68 -7.88 11.14 12.24
N ALA A 69 -6.89 11.16 13.15
CA ALA A 69 -5.93 12.26 13.26
C ALA A 69 -4.79 12.18 12.23
N GLY A 70 -4.56 10.99 11.67
CA GLY A 70 -3.45 10.71 10.77
C GLY A 70 -2.09 10.56 11.48
N GLU A 71 -1.20 9.76 10.95
CA GLU A 71 0.13 9.48 11.54
C GLU A 71 1.28 10.07 10.71
N GLY A 72 1.06 10.35 9.40
CA GLY A 72 2.07 10.97 8.54
C GLY A 72 3.15 10.00 8.05
N LYS A 73 2.81 8.75 7.73
CA LYS A 73 3.77 7.74 7.21
C LYS A 73 4.52 8.21 5.97
N THR A 74 3.80 8.63 4.94
CA THR A 74 4.42 9.07 3.68
C THR A 74 5.32 10.28 3.89
N THR A 75 4.86 11.26 4.68
CA THR A 75 5.66 12.42 5.09
C THR A 75 6.96 11.98 5.79
N THR A 76 6.88 11.00 6.70
CA THR A 76 8.06 10.45 7.39
C THR A 76 8.96 9.66 6.43
N THR A 77 8.38 8.90 5.48
CA THR A 77 9.16 8.16 4.48
C THR A 77 9.97 9.10 3.60
N VAL A 78 9.35 10.17 3.11
CA VAL A 78 10.01 11.21 2.30
C VAL A 78 11.06 11.93 3.13
N GLY A 79 10.68 12.41 4.34
CA GLY A 79 11.60 13.11 5.24
C GLY A 79 12.83 12.26 5.62
N LEU A 80 12.64 10.95 5.87
CA LEU A 80 13.75 10.05 6.18
C LEU A 80 14.68 9.85 4.98
N GLY A 81 14.12 9.72 3.77
CA GLY A 81 14.91 9.68 2.53
C GLY A 81 15.76 10.95 2.36
N ASP A 82 15.17 12.12 2.58
CA ASP A 82 15.88 13.41 2.56
C ASP A 82 16.90 13.50 3.69
N GLY A 83 16.55 13.11 4.92
CA GLY A 83 17.44 13.10 6.06
C GLY A 83 18.67 12.22 5.86
N LEU A 84 18.52 11.04 5.26
CA LEU A 84 19.63 10.16 4.90
C LEU A 84 20.57 10.82 3.87
N ASN A 85 20.03 11.47 2.85
CA ASN A 85 20.85 12.20 1.88
C ASN A 85 21.58 13.39 2.52
N ARG A 86 20.95 14.13 3.43
CA ARG A 86 21.57 15.24 4.17
C ARG A 86 22.75 14.82 5.01
N ILE A 87 22.72 13.63 5.59
CA ILE A 87 23.87 13.07 6.35
C ILE A 87 24.91 12.38 5.46
N GLY A 88 24.83 12.57 4.14
CA GLY A 88 25.80 12.08 3.17
C GLY A 88 25.61 10.61 2.74
N LYS A 89 24.46 10.00 3.03
CA LYS A 89 24.14 8.66 2.54
C LYS A 89 23.47 8.75 1.17
N LYS A 90 23.73 7.80 0.27
CA LYS A 90 23.05 7.70 -1.02
C LYS A 90 21.73 6.96 -0.83
N ALA A 91 20.64 7.71 -0.69
CA ALA A 91 19.31 7.15 -0.39
C ALA A 91 18.26 7.55 -1.44
N MET A 92 17.29 6.67 -1.64
CA MET A 92 16.07 6.96 -2.40
C MET A 92 14.85 6.35 -1.74
N SER A 93 13.67 6.90 -2.03
CA SER A 93 12.40 6.41 -1.51
C SER A 93 11.60 5.69 -2.57
N CYS A 94 10.78 4.71 -2.14
CA CYS A 94 9.83 3.98 -2.98
C CYS A 94 8.42 4.11 -2.38
N LEU A 95 7.53 4.76 -3.11
CA LEU A 95 6.18 5.10 -2.67
C LEU A 95 5.11 4.48 -3.56
N ARG A 96 3.88 4.47 -3.06
CA ARG A 96 2.70 4.13 -3.87
C ARG A 96 2.20 5.36 -4.62
N GLU A 97 1.62 5.10 -5.80
CA GLU A 97 0.86 6.07 -6.56
C GLU A 97 -0.53 6.26 -5.91
N PRO A 98 -1.04 7.50 -5.76
CA PRO A 98 -2.35 7.76 -5.19
C PRO A 98 -3.48 7.44 -6.18
N SER A 99 -4.63 6.99 -5.65
CA SER A 99 -5.87 6.78 -6.40
C SER A 99 -6.71 8.05 -6.41
N LEU A 100 -7.39 8.32 -7.52
CA LEU A 100 -8.28 9.48 -7.66
C LEU A 100 -9.45 9.45 -6.68
N GLY A 101 -10.00 8.27 -6.40
CA GLY A 101 -11.13 8.14 -5.47
C GLY A 101 -10.85 8.75 -4.10
N PRO A 102 -9.80 8.36 -3.38
CA PRO A 102 -9.37 9.02 -2.14
C PRO A 102 -9.04 10.50 -2.30
N CYS A 103 -8.35 10.92 -3.36
CA CYS A 103 -7.99 12.33 -3.58
C CYS A 103 -9.23 13.23 -3.68
N PHE A 104 -10.26 12.80 -4.38
CA PHE A 104 -11.53 13.54 -4.54
C PHE A 104 -12.56 13.22 -3.44
N GLY A 105 -12.28 12.22 -2.59
CA GLY A 105 -13.14 11.80 -1.48
C GLY A 105 -12.83 12.50 -0.16
N VAL A 106 -12.15 11.82 0.73
CA VAL A 106 -11.89 12.26 2.12
C VAL A 106 -10.41 12.54 2.39
N LYS A 107 -9.51 11.94 1.61
CA LYS A 107 -8.10 11.86 1.95
C LYS A 107 -7.29 12.52 0.84
N GLY A 108 -6.35 13.37 1.22
CA GLY A 108 -5.37 13.92 0.30
C GLY A 108 -4.55 12.85 -0.41
N GLY A 109 -3.77 13.25 -1.39
CA GLY A 109 -2.89 12.39 -2.17
C GLY A 109 -1.80 11.72 -1.34
N ALA A 110 -0.93 10.96 -2.00
CA ALA A 110 0.17 10.21 -1.38
C ALA A 110 1.55 10.85 -1.63
N ALA A 111 1.62 12.17 -1.79
CA ALA A 111 2.88 12.89 -2.08
C ALA A 111 3.66 13.33 -0.82
N GLY A 112 3.19 13.02 0.38
CA GLY A 112 3.74 13.55 1.64
C GLY A 112 3.04 14.84 2.07
N GLY A 113 3.68 15.66 2.90
CA GLY A 113 3.10 16.92 3.39
C GLY A 113 4.15 17.88 3.95
N GLY A 114 3.80 19.17 4.04
CA GLY A 114 4.72 20.22 4.45
C GLY A 114 5.98 20.26 3.59
N TYR A 115 7.13 20.33 4.23
CA TYR A 115 8.43 20.35 3.55
C TYR A 115 9.02 18.95 3.29
N ALA A 116 8.29 17.88 3.61
CA ALA A 116 8.63 16.51 3.25
C ALA A 116 7.64 15.98 2.21
N GLN A 117 7.76 16.47 0.97
CA GLN A 117 6.89 16.13 -0.16
C GLN A 117 7.68 15.66 -1.37
N VAL A 118 6.98 14.91 -2.24
CA VAL A 118 7.41 14.54 -3.59
C VAL A 118 6.75 15.43 -4.61
N VAL A 119 7.51 15.89 -5.58
CA VAL A 119 7.06 16.78 -6.65
C VAL A 119 7.36 16.20 -8.04
N PRO A 120 6.53 16.50 -9.05
CA PRO A 120 5.39 17.44 -9.10
C PRO A 120 4.11 16.86 -8.44
N MET A 121 3.64 17.47 -7.36
CA MET A 121 2.55 16.94 -6.53
C MET A 121 1.22 16.86 -7.28
N GLU A 122 0.87 17.88 -8.07
CA GLU A 122 -0.38 17.92 -8.83
C GLU A 122 -0.46 16.77 -9.83
N ASP A 123 0.62 16.52 -10.59
CA ASP A 123 0.70 15.42 -11.56
C ASP A 123 0.56 14.06 -10.87
N ILE A 124 1.26 13.88 -9.74
CA ILE A 124 1.25 12.63 -8.98
C ILE A 124 -0.15 12.31 -8.47
N ASN A 125 -0.88 13.31 -7.98
CA ASN A 125 -2.21 13.14 -7.38
C ASN A 125 -3.35 13.05 -8.42
N LEU A 126 -3.11 13.36 -9.68
CA LEU A 126 -4.11 13.34 -10.74
C LEU A 126 -3.79 12.28 -11.81
N HIS A 127 -3.33 12.71 -12.97
CA HIS A 127 -2.97 11.82 -14.08
C HIS A 127 -1.44 11.76 -14.21
N PHE A 128 -0.82 10.88 -13.44
CA PHE A 128 0.63 10.85 -13.29
C PHE A 128 1.35 10.46 -14.59
N THR A 129 1.33 9.18 -14.94
CA THR A 129 1.93 8.64 -16.17
C THR A 129 1.00 7.67 -16.91
N GLY A 130 -0.23 7.52 -16.43
CA GLY A 130 -1.26 6.68 -17.05
C GLY A 130 -1.30 5.24 -16.54
N ASP A 131 -0.56 4.88 -15.52
CA ASP A 131 -0.50 3.50 -15.02
C ASP A 131 -1.86 3.01 -14.53
N PHE A 132 -2.61 3.83 -13.80
CA PHE A 132 -3.94 3.46 -13.31
C PHE A 132 -4.96 3.33 -14.44
N HIS A 133 -4.86 4.17 -15.48
CA HIS A 133 -5.67 4.01 -16.69
C HIS A 133 -5.37 2.69 -17.39
N ALA A 134 -4.09 2.31 -17.52
CA ALA A 134 -3.68 1.04 -18.10
C ALA A 134 -4.23 -0.16 -17.32
N ILE A 135 -4.15 -0.11 -15.98
CA ILE A 135 -4.68 -1.15 -15.09
C ILE A 135 -6.20 -1.27 -15.23
N THR A 136 -6.92 -0.13 -15.22
CA THR A 136 -8.37 -0.09 -15.43
C THR A 136 -8.74 -0.69 -16.78
N SER A 137 -8.02 -0.32 -17.83
CA SER A 137 -8.26 -0.81 -19.19
C SER A 137 -8.02 -2.32 -19.31
N ALA A 138 -6.92 -2.84 -18.75
CA ALA A 138 -6.62 -4.28 -18.77
C ALA A 138 -7.65 -5.09 -18.00
N ASN A 139 -8.06 -4.62 -16.80
CA ASN A 139 -9.10 -5.27 -16.01
C ASN A 139 -10.44 -5.32 -16.75
N ASN A 140 -10.84 -4.20 -17.36
CA ASN A 140 -12.12 -4.09 -18.04
C ASN A 140 -12.13 -4.79 -19.40
N LEU A 141 -10.97 -4.91 -20.07
CA LEU A 141 -10.83 -5.77 -21.23
C LEU A 141 -11.16 -7.22 -20.89
N LEU A 142 -10.62 -7.75 -19.79
CA LEU A 142 -10.93 -9.10 -19.34
C LEU A 142 -12.44 -9.26 -19.04
N ALA A 143 -13.06 -8.29 -18.36
CA ALA A 143 -14.50 -8.31 -18.10
C ALA A 143 -15.33 -8.31 -19.40
N ALA A 144 -14.94 -7.50 -20.39
CA ALA A 144 -15.59 -7.47 -21.70
C ALA A 144 -15.41 -8.80 -22.44
N MET A 145 -14.23 -9.42 -22.37
CA MET A 145 -13.96 -10.71 -23.02
C MET A 145 -14.77 -11.86 -22.40
N ILE A 146 -15.03 -11.82 -21.09
CA ILE A 146 -15.92 -12.79 -20.42
C ILE A 146 -17.32 -12.70 -20.98
N ASP A 147 -17.91 -11.49 -20.99
CA ASP A 147 -19.28 -11.29 -21.49
C ASP A 147 -19.38 -11.59 -22.99
N ASN A 148 -18.36 -11.23 -23.77
CA ASN A 148 -18.27 -11.56 -25.19
C ASN A 148 -18.19 -13.08 -25.44
N HIS A 149 -17.44 -13.81 -24.62
CA HIS A 149 -17.36 -15.28 -24.70
C HIS A 149 -18.73 -15.94 -24.46
N ILE A 150 -19.47 -15.44 -23.46
CA ILE A 150 -20.84 -15.92 -23.17
C ILE A 150 -21.76 -15.61 -24.35
N TYR A 151 -21.70 -14.39 -24.88
CA TYR A 151 -22.52 -13.94 -26.03
C TYR A 151 -22.35 -14.85 -27.26
N TRP A 152 -21.13 -15.25 -27.58
CA TRP A 152 -20.80 -16.06 -28.77
C TRP A 152 -20.82 -17.58 -28.51
N GLY A 153 -21.60 -18.04 -27.54
CA GLY A 153 -21.93 -19.45 -27.35
C GLY A 153 -21.20 -20.16 -26.24
N ASN A 154 -20.47 -19.44 -25.36
CA ASN A 154 -19.94 -19.93 -24.09
C ASN A 154 -19.25 -21.32 -24.17
N LYS A 155 -18.32 -21.49 -25.10
CA LYS A 155 -17.65 -22.78 -25.35
C LYS A 155 -16.90 -23.36 -24.13
N LEU A 156 -16.47 -22.51 -23.19
CA LEU A 156 -15.82 -22.92 -21.95
C LEU A 156 -16.82 -23.37 -20.86
N GLY A 157 -18.13 -23.18 -21.09
CA GLY A 157 -19.18 -23.60 -20.17
C GLY A 157 -19.22 -22.80 -18.86
N LEU A 158 -18.84 -21.52 -18.89
CA LEU A 158 -18.97 -20.63 -17.74
C LEU A 158 -20.40 -20.64 -17.22
N ASP A 159 -20.59 -20.81 -15.92
CA ASP A 159 -21.87 -20.55 -15.26
C ASP A 159 -21.98 -19.04 -15.00
N GLU A 160 -22.92 -18.38 -15.64
CA GLU A 160 -23.13 -16.93 -15.60
C GLU A 160 -23.38 -16.42 -14.15
N ARG A 161 -23.83 -17.31 -13.25
CA ARG A 161 -24.06 -17.04 -11.83
C ARG A 161 -22.78 -17.17 -11.00
N ARG A 162 -21.69 -17.68 -11.58
CA ARG A 162 -20.41 -17.98 -10.91
C ARG A 162 -19.24 -17.21 -11.48
N ILE A 163 -19.50 -16.08 -12.14
CA ILE A 163 -18.47 -15.16 -12.59
C ILE A 163 -17.98 -14.39 -11.37
N THR A 164 -16.67 -14.45 -11.12
CA THR A 164 -16.01 -13.80 -9.98
C THR A 164 -15.36 -12.48 -10.37
N TRP A 165 -15.15 -12.25 -11.66
CA TRP A 165 -14.48 -11.07 -12.17
C TRP A 165 -15.43 -9.88 -12.29
N ARG A 166 -15.01 -8.72 -11.75
CA ARG A 166 -15.76 -7.47 -11.77
C ARG A 166 -15.05 -6.42 -12.62
N ARG A 167 -15.79 -5.40 -13.03
CA ARG A 167 -15.24 -4.20 -13.63
C ARG A 167 -14.59 -3.31 -12.60
N VAL A 168 -13.78 -2.34 -13.03
CA VAL A 168 -13.17 -1.37 -12.13
C VAL A 168 -13.26 0.04 -12.69
N ILE A 169 -13.22 1.02 -11.76
CA ILE A 169 -13.07 2.44 -12.04
C ILE A 169 -12.26 3.08 -10.92
N ASP A 170 -11.38 4.02 -11.25
CA ASP A 170 -10.57 4.71 -10.22
C ASP A 170 -11.30 5.94 -9.66
N MET A 171 -12.45 5.68 -9.04
CA MET A 171 -13.28 6.70 -8.40
C MET A 171 -14.12 6.07 -7.29
N ASN A 172 -14.46 6.85 -6.25
CA ASN A 172 -15.38 6.44 -5.20
C ASN A 172 -16.83 6.58 -5.69
N ASP A 173 -17.49 5.46 -5.99
CA ASP A 173 -18.88 5.47 -6.47
C ASP A 173 -19.69 4.32 -5.89
N ARG A 174 -20.45 4.60 -4.80
CA ARG A 174 -21.27 3.58 -4.13
C ARG A 174 -22.41 3.03 -4.99
N ALA A 175 -22.85 3.79 -5.99
CA ALA A 175 -23.94 3.35 -6.87
C ALA A 175 -23.52 2.17 -7.78
N LEU A 176 -22.21 2.02 -8.03
CA LEU A 176 -21.66 0.97 -8.85
C LEU A 176 -21.32 -0.33 -8.10
N ARG A 177 -21.55 -0.42 -6.79
CA ARG A 177 -21.26 -1.63 -6.00
C ARG A 177 -21.96 -2.87 -6.51
N SER A 178 -23.19 -2.70 -6.99
CA SER A 178 -24.00 -3.77 -7.59
C SER A 178 -24.83 -3.21 -8.72
N ILE A 179 -24.71 -3.82 -9.89
CA ILE A 179 -25.45 -3.44 -11.10
C ILE A 179 -26.01 -4.70 -11.79
N VAL A 180 -26.88 -4.50 -12.73
CA VAL A 180 -27.22 -5.52 -13.73
C VAL A 180 -26.67 -5.03 -15.07
N ASN A 181 -25.79 -5.82 -15.68
CA ASN A 181 -25.25 -5.52 -17.01
C ASN A 181 -26.09 -6.18 -18.11
N SER A 182 -25.80 -5.87 -19.37
CA SER A 182 -26.39 -6.45 -20.59
C SER A 182 -27.92 -6.24 -20.70
N LEU A 183 -28.48 -5.20 -20.09
CA LEU A 183 -29.87 -4.81 -20.31
C LEU A 183 -30.06 -4.23 -21.72
N GLY A 184 -31.28 -4.28 -22.26
CA GLY A 184 -31.65 -3.71 -23.58
C GLY A 184 -31.86 -4.74 -24.68
N GLY A 185 -31.99 -6.01 -24.33
CA GLY A 185 -32.36 -7.10 -25.25
C GLY A 185 -31.18 -7.97 -25.67
N VAL A 186 -31.46 -8.95 -26.51
CA VAL A 186 -30.53 -10.04 -26.88
C VAL A 186 -29.24 -9.56 -27.55
N SER A 187 -29.29 -8.41 -28.22
CA SER A 187 -28.12 -7.81 -28.86
C SER A 187 -27.06 -7.32 -27.88
N ASN A 188 -27.42 -7.09 -26.63
CA ASN A 188 -26.51 -6.61 -25.59
C ASN A 188 -25.90 -7.75 -24.73
N GLY A 189 -26.32 -8.99 -24.95
CA GLY A 189 -25.78 -10.15 -24.26
C GLY A 189 -26.72 -10.73 -23.22
N PHE A 190 -26.17 -11.42 -22.23
CA PHE A 190 -26.88 -12.13 -21.20
C PHE A 190 -26.96 -11.28 -19.92
N PRO A 191 -28.15 -10.80 -19.48
CA PRO A 191 -28.27 -10.01 -18.26
C PRO A 191 -27.80 -10.80 -17.04
N ARG A 192 -26.88 -10.21 -16.29
CA ARG A 192 -26.36 -10.80 -15.03
C ARG A 192 -26.01 -9.73 -14.01
N GLN A 193 -25.93 -10.14 -12.77
CA GLN A 193 -25.38 -9.30 -11.71
C GLN A 193 -23.89 -9.06 -11.95
N ASP A 194 -23.47 -7.82 -11.80
CA ASP A 194 -22.08 -7.36 -11.87
C ASP A 194 -21.87 -6.23 -10.85
N GLY A 195 -20.75 -5.57 -10.90
CA GLY A 195 -20.42 -4.38 -10.13
C GLY A 195 -19.04 -3.86 -10.49
N PHE A 196 -18.69 -2.74 -9.89
CA PHE A 196 -17.36 -2.14 -10.01
C PHE A 196 -16.65 -2.19 -8.66
N ASP A 197 -15.38 -2.53 -8.70
CA ASP A 197 -14.44 -2.26 -7.61
C ASP A 197 -13.61 -1.01 -7.96
N ILE A 198 -12.99 -0.38 -6.97
CA ILE A 198 -12.02 0.68 -7.27
C ILE A 198 -10.74 0.07 -7.85
N THR A 199 -10.11 0.72 -8.82
CA THR A 199 -8.94 0.19 -9.55
C THR A 199 -7.85 -0.34 -8.61
N VAL A 200 -7.58 0.35 -7.52
CA VAL A 200 -6.55 -0.02 -6.52
C VAL A 200 -6.91 -1.25 -5.66
N ALA A 201 -8.15 -1.72 -5.72
CA ALA A 201 -8.60 -2.97 -5.09
C ALA A 201 -8.59 -4.16 -6.06
N SER A 202 -8.25 -3.94 -7.34
CA SER A 202 -8.24 -5.00 -8.35
C SER A 202 -7.08 -5.97 -8.19
N GLU A 203 -7.31 -7.22 -8.63
CA GLU A 203 -6.24 -8.21 -8.71
C GLU A 203 -5.17 -7.79 -9.75
N VAL A 204 -5.55 -7.10 -10.82
CA VAL A 204 -4.59 -6.59 -11.83
C VAL A 204 -3.60 -5.61 -11.21
N MET A 205 -4.05 -4.72 -10.32
CA MET A 205 -3.16 -3.83 -9.55
C MET A 205 -2.18 -4.63 -8.69
N ALA A 206 -2.65 -5.65 -7.98
CA ALA A 206 -1.80 -6.50 -7.16
C ALA A 206 -0.79 -7.28 -8.00
N ILE A 207 -1.22 -7.82 -9.13
CA ILE A 207 -0.36 -8.53 -10.09
C ILE A 207 0.74 -7.62 -10.62
N LEU A 208 0.42 -6.41 -11.09
CA LEU A 208 1.41 -5.45 -11.59
C LEU A 208 2.46 -5.13 -10.51
N CYS A 209 2.02 -4.97 -9.26
CA CYS A 209 2.93 -4.68 -8.15
C CYS A 209 3.80 -5.87 -7.71
N LEU A 210 3.39 -7.11 -7.98
CA LEU A 210 4.13 -8.32 -7.59
C LEU A 210 4.94 -8.91 -8.75
N ALA A 211 4.65 -8.54 -10.00
CA ALA A 211 5.36 -9.04 -11.17
C ALA A 211 6.83 -8.59 -11.18
N SER A 212 7.71 -9.51 -11.60
CA SER A 212 9.15 -9.27 -11.72
C SER A 212 9.58 -8.75 -13.10
N ASP A 213 8.83 -9.09 -14.14
CA ASP A 213 9.06 -8.69 -15.53
C ASP A 213 7.78 -8.92 -16.38
N LEU A 214 7.86 -8.61 -17.68
CA LEU A 214 6.71 -8.79 -18.60
C LEU A 214 6.27 -10.25 -18.76
N LYS A 215 7.18 -11.21 -18.68
CA LYS A 215 6.83 -12.64 -18.80
C LYS A 215 6.10 -13.12 -17.56
N ASP A 216 6.58 -12.73 -16.38
CA ASP A 216 5.91 -13.01 -15.11
C ASP A 216 4.55 -12.29 -15.04
N LEU A 217 4.47 -11.04 -15.50
CA LEU A 217 3.21 -10.31 -15.63
C LEU A 217 2.19 -11.09 -16.46
N GLN A 218 2.56 -11.55 -17.67
CA GLN A 218 1.66 -12.32 -18.53
C GLN A 218 1.25 -13.65 -17.89
N ARG A 219 2.19 -14.37 -17.29
CA ARG A 219 1.93 -15.63 -16.56
C ARG A 219 0.89 -15.41 -15.46
N ARG A 220 1.06 -14.38 -14.64
CA ARG A 220 0.16 -14.03 -13.55
C ARG A 220 -1.22 -13.63 -14.05
N LEU A 221 -1.29 -12.76 -15.06
CA LEU A 221 -2.56 -12.37 -15.69
C LEU A 221 -3.31 -13.57 -16.25
N GLY A 222 -2.60 -14.52 -16.87
CA GLY A 222 -3.18 -15.76 -17.37
C GLY A 222 -3.77 -16.67 -16.28
N ASN A 223 -3.27 -16.58 -15.04
CA ASN A 223 -3.74 -17.37 -13.90
C ASN A 223 -4.99 -16.80 -13.22
N ILE A 224 -5.43 -15.59 -13.54
CA ILE A 224 -6.65 -15.00 -12.96
C ILE A 224 -7.83 -15.95 -13.16
N VAL A 225 -8.53 -16.27 -12.08
CA VAL A 225 -9.79 -17.02 -12.11
C VAL A 225 -10.93 -16.06 -12.44
N VAL A 226 -11.57 -16.24 -13.60
CA VAL A 226 -12.65 -15.37 -14.06
C VAL A 226 -14.03 -15.84 -13.63
N GLY A 227 -14.15 -17.10 -13.26
CA GLY A 227 -15.39 -17.76 -12.85
C GLY A 227 -15.26 -19.27 -12.88
N TYR A 228 -16.38 -19.94 -12.75
CA TYR A 228 -16.44 -21.40 -12.68
C TYR A 228 -17.50 -21.95 -13.63
N THR A 229 -17.26 -23.18 -14.12
CA THR A 229 -18.28 -23.96 -14.84
C THR A 229 -19.36 -24.45 -13.87
N ARG A 230 -20.44 -25.03 -14.41
CA ARG A 230 -21.49 -25.69 -13.58
C ARG A 230 -20.90 -26.83 -12.73
N ASP A 231 -19.90 -27.52 -13.23
CA ASP A 231 -19.17 -28.59 -12.52
C ASP A 231 -18.10 -28.04 -11.57
N LYS A 232 -18.11 -26.73 -11.28
CA LYS A 232 -17.18 -26.03 -10.37
C LYS A 232 -15.71 -26.04 -10.81
N LYS A 233 -15.42 -26.27 -12.08
CA LYS A 233 -14.06 -26.13 -12.62
C LYS A 233 -13.75 -24.65 -12.82
N ALA A 234 -12.60 -24.21 -12.37
CA ALA A 234 -12.13 -22.85 -12.58
C ALA A 234 -11.87 -22.60 -14.07
N VAL A 235 -12.30 -21.44 -14.56
CA VAL A 235 -11.97 -20.90 -15.89
C VAL A 235 -11.00 -19.74 -15.68
N LEU A 236 -9.91 -19.73 -16.42
CA LEU A 236 -8.82 -18.78 -16.26
C LEU A 236 -8.81 -17.75 -17.40
N ALA A 237 -8.17 -16.61 -17.15
CA ALA A 237 -8.02 -15.57 -18.19
C ALA A 237 -7.26 -16.09 -19.43
N ARG A 238 -6.29 -17.01 -19.26
CA ARG A 238 -5.60 -17.68 -20.38
C ARG A 238 -6.52 -18.55 -21.25
N ASP A 239 -7.56 -19.14 -20.67
CA ASP A 239 -8.54 -19.94 -21.42
C ASP A 239 -9.35 -19.07 -22.38
N LEU A 240 -9.54 -17.80 -22.02
CA LEU A 240 -10.11 -16.74 -22.86
C LEU A 240 -9.06 -16.10 -23.79
N LYS A 241 -7.77 -16.45 -23.67
CA LYS A 241 -6.63 -15.85 -24.38
C LYS A 241 -6.50 -14.34 -24.15
N ALA A 242 -6.86 -13.86 -22.94
CA ALA A 242 -6.87 -12.44 -22.60
C ALA A 242 -5.51 -11.93 -22.13
N ASP A 243 -4.69 -12.81 -21.56
CA ASP A 243 -3.43 -12.49 -20.89
C ASP A 243 -2.44 -11.71 -21.78
N GLY A 244 -2.34 -12.06 -23.07
CA GLY A 244 -1.48 -11.36 -24.01
C GLY A 244 -1.89 -9.92 -24.24
N ALA A 245 -3.17 -9.67 -24.52
CA ALA A 245 -3.69 -8.32 -24.75
C ALA A 245 -3.65 -7.46 -23.47
N MET A 246 -3.95 -8.04 -22.31
CA MET A 246 -3.80 -7.36 -21.01
C MET A 246 -2.34 -6.96 -20.76
N THR A 247 -1.37 -7.83 -21.08
CA THR A 247 0.06 -7.53 -20.94
C THR A 247 0.48 -6.38 -21.85
N VAL A 248 -0.04 -6.31 -23.08
CA VAL A 248 0.24 -5.20 -24.00
C VAL A 248 -0.25 -3.87 -23.42
N LEU A 249 -1.45 -3.83 -22.84
CA LEU A 249 -1.98 -2.63 -22.19
C LEU A 249 -1.14 -2.19 -20.97
N LEU A 250 -0.51 -3.14 -20.28
CA LEU A 250 0.27 -2.89 -19.06
C LEU A 250 1.77 -2.74 -19.32
N LYS A 251 2.24 -2.86 -20.57
CA LYS A 251 3.66 -2.89 -20.91
C LYS A 251 4.43 -1.68 -20.37
N ASP A 252 3.91 -0.48 -20.60
CA ASP A 252 4.57 0.74 -20.15
C ASP A 252 4.30 1.03 -18.65
N ALA A 253 3.13 0.63 -18.16
CA ALA A 253 2.77 0.74 -16.74
C ALA A 253 3.66 -0.12 -15.82
N LEU A 254 4.29 -1.18 -16.33
CA LEU A 254 5.19 -2.02 -15.52
C LEU A 254 6.51 -1.31 -15.18
N MET A 255 6.92 -0.29 -15.93
CA MET A 255 8.14 0.47 -15.67
C MET A 255 7.94 1.48 -14.53
N PRO A 256 8.82 1.50 -13.50
CA PRO A 256 8.71 2.44 -12.38
C PRO A 256 8.83 3.90 -12.80
N ASN A 257 8.10 4.78 -12.12
CA ASN A 257 8.14 6.23 -12.32
C ASN A 257 9.18 6.87 -11.41
N LEU A 258 10.09 7.66 -11.98
CA LEU A 258 11.08 8.47 -11.27
C LEU A 258 10.57 9.90 -11.15
N VAL A 259 10.64 10.43 -9.93
CA VAL A 259 10.37 11.82 -9.54
C VAL A 259 11.36 12.25 -8.47
N GLN A 260 11.13 13.39 -7.81
CA GLN A 260 12.05 13.95 -6.82
C GLN A 260 11.31 14.48 -5.60
N THR A 261 12.01 14.56 -4.47
CA THR A 261 11.54 15.28 -3.29
C THR A 261 11.73 16.80 -3.46
N LEU A 262 11.18 17.61 -2.53
CA LEU A 262 11.47 19.05 -2.48
C LEU A 262 12.98 19.36 -2.35
N GLU A 263 13.76 18.43 -1.79
CA GLU A 263 15.22 18.52 -1.68
C GLU A 263 15.94 17.90 -2.90
N ASN A 264 15.20 17.62 -3.97
CA ASN A 264 15.69 17.05 -5.24
C ASN A 264 16.33 15.65 -5.11
N ASN A 265 15.93 14.85 -4.13
CA ASN A 265 16.36 13.47 -3.99
C ASN A 265 15.47 12.53 -4.82
N PRO A 266 16.01 11.43 -5.37
CA PRO A 266 15.26 10.55 -6.25
C PRO A 266 14.21 9.74 -5.50
N VAL A 267 13.03 9.60 -6.10
CA VAL A 267 11.92 8.80 -5.60
C VAL A 267 11.32 7.96 -6.72
N PHE A 268 11.09 6.68 -6.47
CA PHE A 268 10.22 5.88 -7.31
C PHE A 268 8.79 5.91 -6.76
N ILE A 269 7.82 6.20 -7.63
CA ILE A 269 6.39 6.04 -7.36
C ILE A 269 5.85 5.02 -8.34
N HIS A 270 5.34 3.89 -7.85
CA HIS A 270 4.90 2.82 -8.74
C HIS A 270 3.88 1.88 -8.09
N GLY A 271 2.69 1.80 -8.71
CA GLY A 271 1.55 1.03 -8.24
C GLY A 271 0.95 1.56 -6.93
N GLY A 272 -0.27 1.16 -6.63
CA GLY A 272 -0.99 1.68 -5.46
C GLY A 272 -2.04 0.72 -4.88
N PRO A 273 -1.72 -0.56 -4.64
CA PRO A 273 -2.72 -1.50 -4.12
C PRO A 273 -3.16 -1.10 -2.71
N PHE A 274 -4.48 -1.21 -2.44
CA PHE A 274 -5.01 -0.95 -1.11
C PHE A 274 -4.53 -1.98 -0.09
N ALA A 275 -4.21 -1.52 1.13
CA ALA A 275 -3.70 -2.38 2.19
C ALA A 275 -4.80 -3.11 2.98
N ASN A 276 -6.08 -2.81 2.76
CA ASN A 276 -7.21 -3.50 3.39
C ASN A 276 -7.75 -4.68 2.58
N ILE A 277 -7.32 -4.86 1.33
CA ILE A 277 -7.78 -5.94 0.44
C ILE A 277 -6.64 -6.56 -0.38
N ALA A 278 -5.50 -5.89 -0.48
CA ALA A 278 -4.30 -6.33 -1.17
C ALA A 278 -3.07 -6.09 -0.28
N HIS A 279 -1.86 -6.28 -0.82
CA HIS A 279 -0.63 -6.20 -0.02
C HIS A 279 -0.18 -4.78 0.37
N GLY A 280 -0.80 -3.72 -0.19
CA GLY A 280 -0.69 -2.36 0.34
C GLY A 280 0.66 -1.67 0.26
N CYS A 281 1.53 -2.05 -0.67
CA CYS A 281 2.85 -1.45 -0.87
C CYS A 281 3.17 -1.29 -2.36
N ASN A 282 4.17 -0.46 -2.67
CA ASN A 282 4.62 -0.25 -4.05
C ASN A 282 5.13 -1.54 -4.70
N SER A 283 5.47 -1.47 -5.99
CA SER A 283 5.85 -2.65 -6.75
C SER A 283 7.16 -3.28 -6.29
N VAL A 284 7.27 -4.59 -6.49
CA VAL A 284 8.51 -5.36 -6.34
C VAL A 284 9.58 -4.81 -7.26
N LEU A 285 9.22 -4.48 -8.50
CA LEU A 285 10.16 -4.00 -9.50
C LEU A 285 10.79 -2.67 -9.10
N ALA A 286 9.99 -1.71 -8.61
CA ALA A 286 10.49 -0.43 -8.10
C ALA A 286 11.45 -0.63 -6.91
N THR A 287 11.07 -1.43 -5.92
CA THR A 287 11.90 -1.67 -4.73
C THR A 287 13.21 -2.38 -5.10
N LYS A 288 13.16 -3.45 -5.91
CA LYS A 288 14.38 -4.16 -6.35
C LYS A 288 15.29 -3.28 -7.18
N THR A 289 14.75 -2.48 -8.09
CA THR A 289 15.55 -1.55 -8.90
C THR A 289 16.19 -0.49 -8.01
N ALA A 290 15.45 0.09 -7.06
CA ALA A 290 15.99 1.08 -6.13
C ALA A 290 17.16 0.51 -5.31
N LEU A 291 17.06 -0.73 -4.83
CA LEU A 291 18.14 -1.41 -4.10
C LEU A 291 19.42 -1.58 -4.92
N LYS A 292 19.34 -1.61 -6.27
CA LYS A 292 20.49 -1.67 -7.16
C LYS A 292 21.10 -0.29 -7.46
N LEU A 293 20.40 0.79 -7.12
CA LEU A 293 20.74 2.17 -7.48
C LEU A 293 21.17 3.03 -6.29
N ALA A 294 20.78 2.66 -5.07
CA ALA A 294 21.08 3.42 -3.87
C ALA A 294 21.59 2.50 -2.74
N ASP A 295 22.37 3.09 -1.82
CA ASP A 295 22.90 2.36 -0.66
C ASP A 295 21.81 2.13 0.40
N TYR A 296 20.81 3.02 0.44
CA TYR A 296 19.65 2.91 1.33
C TYR A 296 18.35 3.17 0.55
N VAL A 297 17.39 2.28 0.72
CA VAL A 297 16.05 2.41 0.13
C VAL A 297 15.02 2.47 1.26
N VAL A 298 14.28 3.57 1.29
CA VAL A 298 13.18 3.77 2.24
C VAL A 298 11.87 3.49 1.54
N THR A 299 11.10 2.53 2.04
CA THR A 299 9.79 2.19 1.49
C THR A 299 8.73 2.16 2.57
N GLU A 300 7.46 2.24 2.19
CA GLU A 300 6.35 2.23 3.14
C GLU A 300 5.36 1.09 2.90
N ALA A 301 4.63 0.73 3.95
CA ALA A 301 3.47 -0.14 3.88
C ALA A 301 2.21 0.59 4.38
N GLY A 302 1.06 0.34 3.74
CA GLY A 302 -0.19 1.03 4.05
C GLY A 302 -0.75 0.68 5.43
N PHE A 303 -1.46 1.60 6.08
CA PHE A 303 -2.05 1.46 7.40
C PHE A 303 -1.04 1.16 8.52
N GLY A 304 -1.46 0.43 9.56
CA GLY A 304 -0.60 0.04 10.68
C GLY A 304 0.27 -1.18 10.39
N ALA A 305 1.23 -1.42 11.28
CA ALA A 305 2.16 -2.52 11.12
C ALA A 305 1.48 -3.90 11.21
N ASP A 306 0.33 -3.99 11.84
CA ASP A 306 -0.49 -5.21 11.93
C ASP A 306 -1.13 -5.62 10.59
N LEU A 307 -1.32 -4.69 9.67
CA LEU A 307 -1.89 -4.94 8.34
C LEU A 307 -0.86 -4.73 7.22
N GLY A 308 -0.36 -3.51 7.09
CA GLY A 308 0.51 -3.16 5.99
C GLY A 308 1.89 -3.79 6.10
N ALA A 309 2.56 -3.68 7.25
CA ALA A 309 3.88 -4.28 7.42
C ALA A 309 3.81 -5.81 7.41
N GLU A 310 2.80 -6.42 8.03
CA GLU A 310 2.59 -7.87 7.99
C GLU A 310 2.53 -8.35 6.52
N LYS A 311 1.71 -7.72 5.67
CA LYS A 311 1.58 -8.08 4.25
C LYS A 311 2.83 -7.76 3.44
N PHE A 312 3.51 -6.66 3.73
CA PHE A 312 4.80 -6.36 3.12
C PHE A 312 5.80 -7.48 3.39
N LEU A 313 5.84 -7.99 4.60
CA LEU A 313 6.77 -9.02 5.05
C LEU A 313 6.34 -10.43 4.59
N ASP A 314 5.09 -10.82 4.84
CA ASP A 314 4.60 -12.17 4.54
C ASP A 314 4.17 -12.37 3.09
N ILE A 315 3.89 -11.30 2.32
CA ILE A 315 3.53 -11.40 0.91
C ILE A 315 4.68 -10.89 0.03
N LYS A 316 4.95 -9.57 0.06
CA LYS A 316 5.92 -8.96 -0.86
C LYS A 316 7.35 -9.45 -0.65
N CYS A 317 7.85 -9.41 0.59
CA CYS A 317 9.21 -9.86 0.90
C CYS A 317 9.39 -11.35 0.65
N ARG A 318 8.41 -12.18 1.06
CA ARG A 318 8.40 -13.62 0.80
C ARG A 318 8.52 -13.92 -0.68
N MET A 319 7.64 -13.36 -1.53
CA MET A 319 7.62 -13.63 -2.96
C MET A 319 8.84 -13.08 -3.70
N ALA A 320 9.31 -11.91 -3.29
CA ALA A 320 10.38 -11.21 -3.97
C ALA A 320 11.79 -11.53 -3.46
N GLY A 321 11.91 -12.27 -2.35
CA GLY A 321 13.19 -12.54 -1.70
C GLY A 321 13.82 -11.29 -1.06
N LEU A 322 13.00 -10.26 -0.72
CA LEU A 322 13.47 -9.05 -0.07
C LEU A 322 13.74 -9.30 1.42
N LYS A 323 14.76 -8.64 1.95
CA LYS A 323 15.15 -8.75 3.37
C LYS A 323 15.33 -7.34 3.94
N PRO A 324 14.32 -6.80 4.64
CA PRO A 324 14.47 -5.50 5.29
C PRO A 324 15.54 -5.51 6.38
N ASP A 325 16.29 -4.41 6.50
CA ASP A 325 17.37 -4.23 7.49
C ASP A 325 16.90 -3.49 8.75
N ALA A 326 15.83 -2.71 8.66
CA ALA A 326 15.24 -1.99 9.79
C ALA A 326 13.74 -1.70 9.56
N ALA A 327 13.01 -1.48 10.64
CA ALA A 327 11.62 -1.02 10.64
C ALA A 327 11.47 0.28 11.43
N VAL A 328 10.94 1.32 10.80
CA VAL A 328 10.60 2.60 11.43
C VAL A 328 9.10 2.61 11.68
N ILE A 329 8.69 2.75 12.94
CA ILE A 329 7.28 2.81 13.35
C ILE A 329 6.92 4.26 13.63
N VAL A 330 6.07 4.83 12.77
CA VAL A 330 5.59 6.20 12.93
C VAL A 330 4.46 6.25 13.95
N THR A 331 4.55 7.19 14.86
CA THR A 331 3.50 7.52 15.84
C THR A 331 3.34 9.03 15.99
N THR A 332 2.24 9.46 16.58
CA THR A 332 1.98 10.84 16.98
C THR A 332 1.38 10.87 18.38
N VAL A 333 1.63 11.94 19.13
CA VAL A 333 1.00 12.17 20.43
C VAL A 333 -0.52 12.15 20.30
N ARG A 334 -1.07 12.77 19.24
CA ARG A 334 -2.52 12.78 18.95
C ARG A 334 -3.11 11.39 18.78
N ALA A 335 -2.42 10.52 18.06
CA ALA A 335 -2.87 9.14 17.87
C ALA A 335 -2.80 8.35 19.18
N MET A 336 -1.77 8.54 19.99
CA MET A 336 -1.69 7.93 21.33
C MET A 336 -2.83 8.40 22.24
N LYS A 337 -3.16 9.69 22.25
CA LYS A 337 -4.35 10.20 22.98
C LYS A 337 -5.63 9.50 22.54
N MET A 338 -5.85 9.34 21.23
CA MET A 338 -7.03 8.65 20.71
C MET A 338 -7.07 7.17 21.09
N HIS A 339 -5.94 6.47 21.02
CA HIS A 339 -5.84 5.09 21.51
C HIS A 339 -6.04 4.98 23.01
N GLY A 340 -5.70 6.03 23.75
CA GLY A 340 -5.96 6.17 25.20
C GLY A 340 -7.39 6.54 25.57
N GLY A 341 -8.25 6.83 24.55
CA GLY A 341 -9.69 7.09 24.73
C GLY A 341 -10.10 8.56 24.62
N VAL A 342 -9.19 9.48 24.24
CA VAL A 342 -9.54 10.90 24.02
C VAL A 342 -10.30 11.07 22.70
N ALA A 343 -11.36 11.85 22.72
CA ALA A 343 -12.14 12.17 21.52
C ALA A 343 -11.37 13.10 20.56
N LYS A 344 -11.66 12.99 19.25
CA LYS A 344 -10.96 13.75 18.20
C LYS A 344 -10.96 15.27 18.45
N ASN A 345 -12.03 15.81 19.00
CA ASN A 345 -12.18 17.26 19.22
C ASN A 345 -11.36 17.76 20.42
N ASP A 346 -10.93 16.86 21.33
CA ASP A 346 -10.25 17.19 22.58
C ASP A 346 -8.72 16.97 22.54
N LEU A 347 -8.18 16.64 21.35
CA LEU A 347 -6.76 16.28 21.17
C LEU A 347 -5.77 17.42 21.42
N LYS A 348 -6.23 18.69 21.44
CA LYS A 348 -5.35 19.86 21.64
C LYS A 348 -4.87 20.03 23.08
N GLY A 349 -5.62 19.55 24.06
CA GLY A 349 -5.25 19.62 25.48
C GLY A 349 -4.20 18.57 25.85
N GLU A 350 -3.28 18.92 26.74
CA GLU A 350 -2.32 17.96 27.30
C GLU A 350 -3.05 16.85 28.07
N ASN A 351 -2.65 15.60 27.81
CA ASN A 351 -3.17 14.43 28.52
C ASN A 351 -2.16 13.29 28.55
N VAL A 352 -1.14 13.41 29.40
CA VAL A 352 -0.06 12.42 29.54
C VAL A 352 -0.58 11.03 29.91
N ALA A 353 -1.61 10.95 30.77
CA ALA A 353 -2.19 9.67 31.18
C ALA A 353 -2.85 8.93 30.00
N ALA A 354 -3.56 9.65 29.13
CA ALA A 354 -4.13 9.06 27.92
C ALA A 354 -3.04 8.64 26.92
N VAL A 355 -1.96 9.43 26.77
CA VAL A 355 -0.81 9.07 25.94
C VAL A 355 -0.19 7.76 26.45
N ALA A 356 0.12 7.67 27.73
CA ALA A 356 0.71 6.46 28.34
C ALA A 356 -0.18 5.21 28.12
N LYS A 357 -1.49 5.35 28.30
CA LYS A 357 -2.45 4.27 28.02
C LYS A 357 -2.47 3.89 26.53
N GLY A 358 -2.45 4.87 25.65
CA GLY A 358 -2.45 4.64 24.20
C GLY A 358 -1.18 3.99 23.69
N CYS A 359 -0.06 4.19 24.37
CA CYS A 359 1.23 3.60 24.02
C CYS A 359 1.25 2.06 24.09
N GLU A 360 0.28 1.41 24.71
CA GLU A 360 0.13 -0.05 24.59
C GLU A 360 -0.06 -0.50 23.14
N ASN A 361 -0.70 0.33 22.29
CA ASN A 361 -0.79 0.10 20.85
C ASN A 361 0.61 0.15 20.19
N LEU A 362 1.41 1.17 20.51
CA LEU A 362 2.79 1.32 20.01
C LEU A 362 3.67 0.14 20.43
N LYS A 363 3.64 -0.24 21.71
CA LYS A 363 4.43 -1.38 22.23
C LYS A 363 4.14 -2.66 21.46
N ARG A 364 2.87 -2.95 21.17
CA ARG A 364 2.48 -4.13 20.38
C ARG A 364 3.04 -4.10 18.96
N HIS A 365 3.02 -2.95 18.29
CA HIS A 365 3.60 -2.83 16.95
C HIS A 365 5.11 -3.02 16.97
N ILE A 366 5.81 -2.52 18.00
CA ILE A 366 7.25 -2.76 18.21
C ILE A 366 7.53 -4.26 18.37
N GLU A 367 6.78 -4.95 19.23
CA GLU A 367 6.90 -6.39 19.45
C GLU A 367 6.62 -7.19 18.15
N ASN A 368 5.60 -6.77 17.38
CA ASN A 368 5.24 -7.42 16.13
C ASN A 368 6.39 -7.35 15.09
N MET A 369 7.08 -6.21 14.97
CA MET A 369 8.23 -6.12 14.05
C MET A 369 9.38 -7.04 14.49
N ARG A 370 9.61 -7.20 15.77
CA ARG A 370 10.61 -8.15 16.27
C ARG A 370 10.28 -9.61 15.97
N LYS A 371 9.00 -9.99 15.92
CA LYS A 371 8.60 -11.36 15.52
C LYS A 371 9.05 -11.70 14.11
N PHE A 372 9.13 -10.72 13.22
CA PHE A 372 9.72 -10.86 11.90
C PHE A 372 11.25 -10.78 11.87
N GLY A 373 11.90 -10.62 13.04
CA GLY A 373 13.35 -10.50 13.14
C GLY A 373 13.90 -9.13 12.73
N LEU A 374 13.06 -8.09 12.70
CA LEU A 374 13.46 -6.74 12.33
C LEU A 374 13.73 -5.88 13.57
N PRO A 375 14.86 -5.15 13.62
CA PRO A 375 15.11 -4.17 14.67
C PRO A 375 14.22 -2.94 14.45
N PRO A 376 13.32 -2.60 15.42
CA PRO A 376 12.43 -1.47 15.32
C PRO A 376 13.00 -0.20 15.91
N VAL A 377 12.64 0.95 15.31
CA VAL A 377 12.85 2.28 15.86
C VAL A 377 11.57 3.09 15.71
N VAL A 378 11.32 4.04 16.60
CA VAL A 378 10.10 4.85 16.62
C VAL A 378 10.39 6.27 16.12
N ALA A 379 9.59 6.75 15.17
CA ALA A 379 9.52 8.13 14.71
C ALA A 379 8.30 8.82 15.35
N ILE A 380 8.52 9.76 16.24
CA ILE A 380 7.45 10.60 16.80
C ILE A 380 7.28 11.80 15.87
N ASN A 381 6.25 11.76 15.01
CA ASN A 381 5.93 12.85 14.10
C ASN A 381 5.29 13.99 14.88
N GLN A 382 6.03 15.09 15.05
CA GLN A 382 5.71 16.21 15.93
C GLN A 382 4.59 17.10 15.37
N PHE A 383 3.67 17.48 16.24
CA PHE A 383 2.70 18.54 16.00
C PHE A 383 2.93 19.71 16.98
N ILE A 384 2.55 20.93 16.57
CA ILE A 384 2.75 22.16 17.37
C ILE A 384 2.10 22.10 18.76
N THR A 385 1.07 21.27 18.93
CA THR A 385 0.32 21.13 20.17
C THR A 385 0.89 20.08 21.13
N ASP A 386 1.92 19.35 20.73
CA ASP A 386 2.51 18.29 21.54
C ASP A 386 3.35 18.92 22.64
N THR A 387 3.21 18.44 23.88
CA THR A 387 4.00 18.89 25.03
C THR A 387 5.18 17.97 25.29
N ASP A 388 6.23 18.47 25.92
CA ASP A 388 7.42 17.67 26.25
C ASP A 388 7.05 16.47 27.12
N ALA A 389 6.15 16.63 28.10
CA ALA A 389 5.70 15.54 28.97
C ALA A 389 4.96 14.42 28.18
N GLU A 390 4.20 14.77 27.16
CA GLU A 390 3.54 13.79 26.29
C GLU A 390 4.53 13.08 25.38
N ILE A 391 5.51 13.80 24.84
CA ILE A 391 6.59 13.24 24.02
C ILE A 391 7.45 12.27 24.84
N ASP A 392 7.80 12.66 26.06
CA ASP A 392 8.59 11.81 26.99
C ASP A 392 7.83 10.54 27.35
N ALA A 393 6.52 10.60 27.57
CA ALA A 393 5.70 9.40 27.80
C ALA A 393 5.75 8.41 26.61
N VAL A 394 5.80 8.91 25.37
CA VAL A 394 5.98 8.03 24.18
C VAL A 394 7.39 7.44 24.14
N ARG A 395 8.44 8.22 24.45
CA ARG A 395 9.83 7.74 24.53
C ARG A 395 9.99 6.64 25.57
N GLU A 396 9.55 6.90 26.81
CA GLU A 396 9.60 5.93 27.90
C GLU A 396 8.87 4.62 27.54
N ALA A 397 7.71 4.73 26.90
CA ALA A 397 6.97 3.55 26.45
C ALA A 397 7.74 2.73 25.41
N ALA A 398 8.36 3.37 24.42
CA ALA A 398 9.18 2.70 23.41
C ALA A 398 10.42 2.05 24.04
N GLU A 399 11.13 2.76 24.92
CA GLU A 399 12.32 2.30 25.62
C GLU A 399 12.01 1.14 26.57
N SER A 400 10.84 1.14 27.21
CA SER A 400 10.41 0.04 28.11
C SER A 400 10.32 -1.31 27.40
N VAL A 401 10.14 -1.30 26.09
CA VAL A 401 10.17 -2.49 25.23
C VAL A 401 11.43 -2.53 24.34
N GLY A 402 12.48 -1.74 24.69
CA GLY A 402 13.81 -1.79 24.07
C GLY A 402 13.90 -1.19 22.66
N ALA A 403 13.03 -0.26 22.27
CA ALA A 403 13.13 0.49 21.02
C ALA A 403 13.46 1.96 21.32
N LYS A 404 14.38 2.56 20.56
CA LYS A 404 14.63 4.01 20.65
C LYS A 404 13.53 4.79 19.93
N ALA A 405 13.24 6.00 20.42
CA ALA A 405 12.27 6.91 19.83
C ALA A 405 12.88 8.29 19.59
N PHE A 406 12.65 8.84 18.40
CA PHE A 406 13.18 10.13 17.97
C PHE A 406 12.03 11.09 17.65
N LEU A 407 12.14 12.32 18.13
CA LEU A 407 11.24 13.40 17.75
C LEU A 407 11.60 13.90 16.36
N CYS A 408 10.61 13.98 15.47
CA CYS A 408 10.79 14.32 14.07
C CYS A 408 9.92 15.52 13.68
N SER A 409 10.53 16.61 13.24
CA SER A 409 9.88 17.85 12.81
C SER A 409 9.94 18.05 11.27
N HIS A 410 10.08 16.97 10.55
CA HIS A 410 10.28 16.96 9.09
C HIS A 410 9.13 17.60 8.30
N TRP A 411 7.91 17.62 8.82
CA TRP A 411 6.80 18.34 8.19
C TRP A 411 7.13 19.84 8.02
N ALA A 412 7.72 20.44 9.05
CA ALA A 412 8.08 21.88 9.05
C ALA A 412 9.48 22.14 8.50
N ASN A 413 10.42 21.20 8.67
CA ASN A 413 11.86 21.42 8.46
C ASN A 413 12.47 20.50 7.38
N GLY A 414 11.67 19.75 6.64
CA GLY A 414 12.17 18.80 5.64
C GLY A 414 13.13 17.78 6.21
N GLY A 415 14.13 17.35 5.45
CA GLY A 415 15.13 16.39 5.88
C GLY A 415 15.95 16.81 7.10
N ALA A 416 16.11 18.12 7.34
CA ALA A 416 16.79 18.62 8.53
C ALA A 416 16.07 18.26 9.83
N GLY A 417 14.74 18.17 9.79
CA GLY A 417 13.92 17.84 10.96
C GLY A 417 13.94 16.36 11.35
N ILE A 418 14.72 15.50 10.68
CA ILE A 418 14.74 14.05 10.91
C ILE A 418 16.16 13.45 10.87
N GLU A 419 17.21 14.28 10.83
CA GLU A 419 18.59 13.81 10.71
C GLU A 419 19.05 12.88 11.85
N GLU A 420 18.60 13.11 13.09
CA GLU A 420 18.94 12.22 14.23
C GLU A 420 18.40 10.80 14.00
N LEU A 421 17.13 10.69 13.59
CA LEU A 421 16.55 9.40 13.23
C LEU A 421 17.30 8.79 12.04
N ALA A 422 17.63 9.58 11.02
CA ALA A 422 18.34 9.10 9.84
C ALA A 422 19.72 8.50 10.19
N ARG A 423 20.51 9.13 11.08
CA ARG A 423 21.78 8.59 11.58
C ARG A 423 21.57 7.25 12.26
N TYR A 424 20.62 7.20 13.18
CA TYR A 424 20.35 5.97 13.92
C TYR A 424 19.83 4.84 13.02
N VAL A 425 18.95 5.15 12.06
CA VAL A 425 18.45 4.15 11.10
C VAL A 425 19.57 3.61 10.22
N ALA A 426 20.51 4.48 9.75
CA ALA A 426 21.67 4.03 9.00
C ALA A 426 22.56 3.10 9.83
N GLU A 427 22.89 3.48 11.07
CA GLU A 427 23.65 2.63 12.01
C GLU A 427 22.97 1.29 12.25
N LEU A 428 21.65 1.31 12.45
CA LEU A 428 20.84 0.12 12.69
C LEU A 428 20.83 -0.82 11.49
N ALA A 429 20.65 -0.28 10.29
CA ALA A 429 20.67 -1.04 9.04
C ALA A 429 22.06 -1.62 8.73
N ASP A 430 23.14 -0.88 9.05
CA ASP A 430 24.53 -1.31 8.85
C ASP A 430 24.98 -2.33 9.90
N SER A 431 24.31 -2.40 11.06
CA SER A 431 24.71 -3.28 12.18
C SER A 431 24.58 -4.76 11.90
N GLY A 432 23.80 -5.16 10.89
CA GLY A 432 23.53 -6.57 10.58
C GLY A 432 22.66 -7.28 11.62
N GLN A 433 21.98 -6.55 12.51
CA GLN A 433 21.10 -7.14 13.54
C GLN A 433 19.81 -7.75 12.97
N ALA A 434 19.38 -7.33 11.78
CA ALA A 434 18.19 -7.86 11.14
C ALA A 434 18.37 -9.33 10.77
N ASN A 435 17.40 -10.15 11.16
CA ASN A 435 17.31 -11.56 10.81
C ASN A 435 15.88 -11.85 10.35
N PHE A 436 15.53 -11.24 9.20
CA PHE A 436 14.18 -11.34 8.67
C PHE A 436 13.75 -12.77 8.40
N LYS A 437 12.56 -13.10 8.86
CA LYS A 437 11.85 -14.36 8.56
C LYS A 437 10.35 -14.10 8.45
N PRO A 438 9.66 -14.76 7.51
CA PRO A 438 8.21 -14.77 7.47
C PRO A 438 7.60 -15.33 8.76
N LEU A 439 6.36 -14.94 9.05
CA LEU A 439 5.65 -15.35 10.27
C LEU A 439 5.34 -16.85 10.30
N TYR A 440 5.13 -17.44 9.14
CA TYR A 440 4.80 -18.87 8.95
C TYR A 440 5.49 -19.43 7.70
N PRO A 441 5.76 -20.75 7.64
CA PRO A 441 6.32 -21.40 6.46
C PRO A 441 5.27 -21.61 5.35
N ASP A 442 5.74 -21.84 4.11
CA ASP A 442 4.86 -21.96 2.94
C ASP A 442 3.97 -23.22 2.99
N ASP A 443 4.44 -24.30 3.60
CA ASP A 443 3.75 -25.60 3.72
C ASP A 443 2.74 -25.67 4.86
N MET A 444 2.64 -24.62 5.71
CA MET A 444 1.59 -24.54 6.74
C MET A 444 0.20 -24.54 6.09
N PRO A 445 -0.80 -25.28 6.60
CA PRO A 445 -2.16 -25.24 6.09
C PRO A 445 -2.77 -23.82 6.10
N LEU A 446 -3.60 -23.49 5.12
CA LEU A 446 -4.17 -22.15 4.97
C LEU A 446 -4.93 -21.66 6.21
N TRP A 447 -5.70 -22.54 6.86
CA TRP A 447 -6.39 -22.23 8.11
C TRP A 447 -5.42 -21.84 9.22
N ASP A 448 -4.32 -22.60 9.34
CA ASP A 448 -3.32 -22.40 10.38
C ASP A 448 -2.50 -21.12 10.12
N LYS A 449 -2.20 -20.78 8.84
CA LYS A 449 -1.58 -19.50 8.47
C LYS A 449 -2.44 -18.33 8.96
N MET A 450 -3.75 -18.36 8.67
CA MET A 450 -4.66 -17.31 9.11
C MET A 450 -4.75 -17.24 10.64
N ASN A 451 -4.83 -18.38 11.31
CA ASN A 451 -4.86 -18.44 12.77
C ASN A 451 -3.55 -17.91 13.39
N THR A 452 -2.40 -18.22 12.79
CA THR A 452 -1.09 -17.71 13.22
C THR A 452 -1.04 -16.18 13.15
N ILE A 453 -1.52 -15.56 12.06
CA ILE A 453 -1.61 -14.10 11.97
C ILE A 453 -2.51 -13.55 13.10
N ALA A 454 -3.68 -14.15 13.31
CA ALA A 454 -4.64 -13.70 14.31
C ALA A 454 -4.07 -13.79 15.74
N THR A 455 -3.41 -14.88 16.08
CA THR A 455 -2.88 -15.08 17.43
C THR A 455 -1.56 -14.33 17.66
N GLU A 456 -0.65 -14.34 16.68
CA GLU A 456 0.68 -13.78 16.83
C GLU A 456 0.73 -12.25 16.63
N ILE A 457 -0.02 -11.72 15.68
CA ILE A 457 0.00 -10.28 15.34
C ILE A 457 -1.12 -9.54 16.08
N TYR A 458 -2.34 -10.09 16.08
CA TYR A 458 -3.50 -9.41 16.68
C TYR A 458 -3.71 -9.75 18.16
N ARG A 459 -3.03 -10.76 18.70
CA ARG A 459 -3.26 -11.30 20.06
C ARG A 459 -4.70 -11.74 20.29
N ALA A 460 -5.35 -12.22 19.22
CA ALA A 460 -6.65 -12.86 19.29
C ALA A 460 -6.55 -14.23 19.97
N SER A 461 -7.66 -14.73 20.48
CA SER A 461 -7.78 -16.12 20.98
C SER A 461 -7.77 -17.16 19.84
N GLY A 462 -8.07 -16.73 18.63
CA GLY A 462 -8.08 -17.53 17.41
C GLY A 462 -9.04 -16.98 16.37
N ILE A 463 -9.23 -17.76 15.30
CA ILE A 463 -10.16 -17.43 14.22
C ILE A 463 -11.44 -18.27 14.34
N THR A 464 -12.56 -17.67 13.91
CA THR A 464 -13.85 -18.37 13.79
C THR A 464 -14.38 -18.23 12.37
N ALA A 465 -15.15 -19.20 11.91
CA ALA A 465 -15.80 -19.17 10.60
C ALA A 465 -17.00 -20.11 10.55
N SER A 466 -17.93 -19.83 9.63
CA SER A 466 -19.02 -20.74 9.30
C SER A 466 -18.50 -22.05 8.68
N ALA A 467 -19.31 -23.10 8.70
CA ALA A 467 -18.97 -24.37 8.05
C ALA A 467 -18.67 -24.19 6.55
N SER A 468 -19.38 -23.30 5.87
CA SER A 468 -19.17 -22.96 4.46
C SER A 468 -17.79 -22.35 4.22
N VAL A 469 -17.33 -21.40 5.06
CA VAL A 469 -16.02 -20.76 4.93
C VAL A 469 -14.89 -21.74 5.27
N LYS A 470 -15.09 -22.60 6.27
CA LYS A 470 -14.12 -23.69 6.56
C LYS A 470 -13.96 -24.64 5.37
N ALA A 471 -15.08 -24.96 4.70
CA ALA A 471 -15.03 -25.76 3.47
C ALA A 471 -14.27 -25.05 2.34
N GLN A 472 -14.42 -23.73 2.18
CA GLN A 472 -13.64 -22.95 1.19
C GLN A 472 -12.13 -23.02 1.45
N PHE A 473 -11.68 -22.90 2.70
CA PHE A 473 -10.25 -23.09 3.03
C PHE A 473 -9.75 -24.49 2.63
N LYS A 474 -10.57 -25.51 2.93
CA LYS A 474 -10.24 -26.88 2.57
C LYS A 474 -10.21 -27.09 1.05
N ASP A 475 -11.21 -26.59 0.34
CA ASP A 475 -11.30 -26.71 -1.12
C ASP A 475 -10.09 -26.06 -1.81
N LEU A 476 -9.64 -24.89 -1.33
CA LEU A 476 -8.45 -24.21 -1.84
C LEU A 476 -7.16 -24.97 -1.50
N GLN A 477 -7.07 -25.53 -0.30
CA GLN A 477 -5.95 -26.39 0.11
C GLN A 477 -5.84 -27.60 -0.80
N ASP A 478 -6.96 -28.31 -1.01
CA ASP A 478 -7.04 -29.52 -1.84
C ASP A 478 -6.82 -29.23 -3.33
N ALA A 479 -7.15 -28.04 -3.79
CA ALA A 479 -6.91 -27.56 -5.16
C ALA A 479 -5.43 -27.16 -5.42
N GLY A 480 -4.54 -27.31 -4.43
CA GLY A 480 -3.11 -27.04 -4.57
C GLY A 480 -2.67 -25.61 -4.24
N TYR A 481 -3.55 -24.77 -3.72
CA TYR A 481 -3.23 -23.40 -3.33
C TYR A 481 -2.72 -23.26 -1.88
N GLY A 482 -2.47 -24.36 -1.20
CA GLY A 482 -2.03 -24.40 0.21
C GLY A 482 -0.73 -23.67 0.50
N HIS A 483 0.14 -23.51 -0.49
CA HIS A 483 1.42 -22.80 -0.38
C HIS A 483 1.28 -21.26 -0.40
N LEU A 484 0.14 -20.73 -0.83
CA LEU A 484 -0.07 -19.28 -0.95
C LEU A 484 -0.14 -18.59 0.42
N PRO A 485 0.40 -17.37 0.54
CA PRO A 485 0.25 -16.56 1.75
C PRO A 485 -1.17 -16.03 1.91
N ILE A 486 -1.52 -15.65 3.14
CA ILE A 486 -2.79 -15.05 3.49
C ILE A 486 -2.70 -13.52 3.48
N CYS A 487 -3.65 -12.89 2.80
CA CYS A 487 -3.88 -11.45 2.82
C CYS A 487 -5.10 -11.16 3.68
N VAL A 488 -4.91 -10.73 4.92
CA VAL A 488 -6.03 -10.42 5.82
C VAL A 488 -6.70 -9.11 5.42
N ALA A 489 -8.00 -9.15 5.20
CA ALA A 489 -8.84 -7.99 4.94
C ALA A 489 -9.74 -7.71 6.15
N LYS A 490 -9.35 -6.72 6.97
CA LYS A 490 -10.07 -6.28 8.17
C LYS A 490 -10.03 -4.76 8.33
N THR A 491 -10.72 -4.23 9.33
CA THR A 491 -10.59 -2.82 9.71
C THR A 491 -9.14 -2.47 10.03
N GLN A 492 -8.71 -1.29 9.61
CA GLN A 492 -7.37 -0.76 9.90
C GLN A 492 -7.26 -0.10 11.28
N TYR A 493 -8.37 0.17 11.94
CA TYR A 493 -8.42 1.00 13.16
C TYR A 493 -8.19 0.23 14.47
N SER A 494 -8.13 -1.09 14.42
CA SER A 494 -7.93 -1.94 15.59
C SER A 494 -7.18 -3.21 15.22
N PHE A 495 -6.50 -3.84 16.18
CA PHE A 495 -6.02 -5.22 16.05
C PHE A 495 -7.17 -6.22 15.92
N SER A 496 -8.35 -5.90 16.45
CA SER A 496 -9.58 -6.69 16.30
C SER A 496 -10.29 -6.39 14.99
N THR A 497 -11.46 -6.99 14.80
CA THR A 497 -12.39 -6.70 13.69
C THR A 497 -13.42 -5.62 14.05
N ASP A 498 -13.40 -5.10 15.28
CA ASP A 498 -14.22 -3.97 15.72
C ASP A 498 -13.39 -2.67 15.66
N PRO A 499 -13.74 -1.70 14.80
CA PRO A 499 -13.00 -0.45 14.65
C PRO A 499 -13.04 0.44 15.91
N ASN A 500 -13.97 0.20 16.83
CA ASN A 500 -14.10 0.96 18.07
C ASN A 500 -13.25 0.41 19.20
N LEU A 501 -12.78 -0.82 19.11
CA LEU A 501 -11.93 -1.46 20.11
C LEU A 501 -10.47 -1.03 19.91
N ARG A 502 -10.15 0.20 20.33
CA ARG A 502 -8.84 0.84 20.16
C ARG A 502 -7.81 0.34 21.17
N GLY A 503 -6.59 0.85 21.07
CA GLY A 503 -5.46 0.50 21.93
C GLY A 503 -4.87 -0.86 21.56
N ALA A 504 -4.75 -1.75 22.52
CA ALA A 504 -4.13 -3.07 22.36
C ALA A 504 -5.05 -4.20 22.87
N PRO A 505 -6.20 -4.47 22.23
CA PRO A 505 -7.13 -5.52 22.65
C PRO A 505 -6.48 -6.91 22.56
N THR A 506 -6.86 -7.80 23.48
CA THR A 506 -6.40 -9.20 23.52
C THR A 506 -7.59 -10.15 23.72
N GLY A 507 -7.40 -11.41 23.34
CA GLY A 507 -8.38 -12.48 23.64
C GLY A 507 -9.67 -12.39 22.82
N HIS A 508 -9.78 -11.46 21.87
CA HIS A 508 -10.89 -11.39 20.94
C HIS A 508 -10.81 -12.50 19.89
N GLU A 509 -11.93 -12.84 19.28
CA GLU A 509 -11.98 -13.74 18.12
C GLU A 509 -11.90 -12.94 16.82
N VAL A 510 -11.34 -13.54 15.77
CA VAL A 510 -11.31 -12.99 14.41
C VAL A 510 -12.26 -13.80 13.53
N PRO A 511 -13.49 -13.31 13.27
CA PRO A 511 -14.44 -14.01 12.43
C PRO A 511 -14.06 -13.85 10.95
N VAL A 512 -13.72 -14.95 10.28
CA VAL A 512 -13.52 -14.98 8.82
C VAL A 512 -14.86 -15.22 8.15
N ARG A 513 -15.27 -14.27 7.29
CA ARG A 513 -16.60 -14.27 6.63
C ARG A 513 -16.55 -14.81 5.21
N GLU A 514 -15.42 -14.64 4.53
CA GLU A 514 -15.23 -15.02 3.14
C GLU A 514 -13.75 -15.30 2.87
N VAL A 515 -13.48 -16.17 1.90
CA VAL A 515 -12.15 -16.47 1.39
C VAL A 515 -12.16 -16.26 -0.11
N ILE A 516 -11.23 -15.45 -0.63
CA ILE A 516 -11.14 -15.11 -2.05
C ILE A 516 -9.76 -15.54 -2.58
N LEU A 517 -9.76 -16.32 -3.64
CA LEU A 517 -8.53 -16.70 -4.33
C LEU A 517 -8.12 -15.60 -5.32
N ALA A 518 -6.96 -14.99 -5.12
CA ALA A 518 -6.29 -14.13 -6.08
C ALA A 518 -5.16 -14.93 -6.74
N ALA A 519 -5.52 -15.83 -7.66
CA ALA A 519 -4.62 -16.82 -8.23
C ALA A 519 -3.51 -16.21 -9.08
N GLY A 520 -3.78 -15.09 -9.75
CA GLY A 520 -2.78 -14.35 -10.52
C GLY A 520 -1.82 -13.57 -9.63
N ALA A 521 -2.33 -12.96 -8.56
CA ALA A 521 -1.51 -12.28 -7.56
C ALA A 521 -0.78 -13.25 -6.61
N GLU A 522 -1.21 -14.53 -6.58
CA GLU A 522 -0.62 -15.61 -5.78
C GLU A 522 -0.74 -15.38 -4.26
N PHE A 523 -1.91 -14.94 -3.81
CA PHE A 523 -2.28 -14.92 -2.40
C PHE A 523 -3.77 -15.22 -2.20
N ILE A 524 -4.15 -15.52 -0.98
CA ILE A 524 -5.54 -15.76 -0.58
C ILE A 524 -6.01 -14.66 0.33
N VAL A 525 -7.10 -13.98 -0.03
CA VAL A 525 -7.71 -12.93 0.79
C VAL A 525 -8.65 -13.58 1.79
N ALA A 526 -8.37 -13.40 3.09
CA ALA A 526 -9.26 -13.79 4.19
C ALA A 526 -10.00 -12.54 4.69
N VAL A 527 -11.29 -12.45 4.39
CA VAL A 527 -12.12 -11.30 4.75
C VAL A 527 -12.65 -11.49 6.17
N ALA A 528 -12.19 -10.65 7.09
CA ALA A 528 -12.49 -10.69 8.51
C ALA A 528 -13.19 -9.41 9.01
N GLY A 529 -14.02 -8.80 8.18
CA GLY A 529 -14.76 -7.58 8.51
C GLY A 529 -15.56 -7.06 7.33
N ASP A 530 -16.16 -5.89 7.50
CA ASP A 530 -16.86 -5.20 6.41
C ASP A 530 -15.84 -4.45 5.55
N ILE A 531 -15.39 -5.10 4.49
CA ILE A 531 -14.38 -4.54 3.59
C ILE A 531 -15.03 -3.94 2.36
N MET A 532 -14.69 -2.68 2.11
CA MET A 532 -15.26 -1.89 1.05
C MET A 532 -14.32 -1.90 -0.17
N ARG A 533 -14.68 -2.66 -1.20
CA ARG A 533 -13.94 -2.71 -2.49
C ARG A 533 -14.32 -1.57 -3.42
N MET A 534 -15.43 -0.90 -3.17
CA MET A 534 -15.87 0.32 -3.84
C MET A 534 -16.29 1.34 -2.78
N PRO A 535 -15.38 2.24 -2.36
CA PRO A 535 -15.72 3.32 -1.43
C PRO A 535 -16.77 4.26 -2.01
N GLY A 536 -17.56 4.89 -1.15
CA GLY A 536 -18.44 5.97 -1.55
C GLY A 536 -17.81 7.34 -1.25
N LEU A 537 -18.26 8.36 -1.95
CA LEU A 537 -17.94 9.73 -1.56
C LEU A 537 -18.59 10.03 -0.19
N PRO A 538 -17.93 10.80 0.69
CA PRO A 538 -18.50 11.24 1.97
C PRO A 538 -19.61 12.27 1.76
N SER A 539 -20.24 12.71 2.86
CA SER A 539 -21.28 13.75 2.81
C SER A 539 -20.77 15.09 2.26
N VAL A 540 -19.49 15.40 2.51
CA VAL A 540 -18.80 16.56 1.97
C VAL A 540 -17.46 16.04 1.39
N PRO A 541 -17.42 15.72 0.10
CA PRO A 541 -16.21 15.25 -0.55
C PRO A 541 -15.23 16.39 -0.82
N SER A 542 -13.93 16.09 -0.86
CA SER A 542 -12.89 17.05 -1.24
C SER A 542 -13.16 17.68 -2.62
N ALA A 543 -13.85 16.95 -3.50
CA ALA A 543 -14.27 17.41 -4.82
C ALA A 543 -15.10 18.71 -4.81
N GLU A 544 -15.82 19.01 -3.72
CA GLU A 544 -16.57 20.27 -3.60
C GLU A 544 -15.68 21.51 -3.45
N ALA A 545 -14.47 21.32 -2.92
CA ALA A 545 -13.51 22.40 -2.67
C ALA A 545 -12.43 22.50 -3.77
N ILE A 546 -12.10 21.38 -4.44
CA ILE A 546 -11.08 21.36 -5.50
C ILE A 546 -11.60 22.10 -6.73
N ARG A 547 -10.84 23.09 -7.20
CA ARG A 547 -11.20 23.92 -8.35
C ARG A 547 -9.97 24.54 -9.01
N LEU A 548 -10.16 25.11 -10.18
CA LEU A 548 -9.19 26.02 -10.80
C LEU A 548 -9.49 27.46 -10.39
N ASN A 549 -8.46 28.25 -10.11
CA ASN A 549 -8.59 29.69 -9.97
C ASN A 549 -8.53 30.38 -11.35
N ASP A 550 -8.67 31.70 -11.36
CA ASP A 550 -8.68 32.53 -12.60
C ASP A 550 -7.37 32.43 -13.41
N GLN A 551 -6.28 31.95 -12.80
CA GLN A 551 -4.97 31.77 -13.43
C GLN A 551 -4.77 30.33 -13.92
N GLY A 552 -5.76 29.45 -13.75
CA GLY A 552 -5.69 28.05 -14.13
C GLY A 552 -4.92 27.17 -13.14
N HIS A 553 -4.61 27.66 -11.95
CA HIS A 553 -3.99 26.87 -10.91
C HIS A 553 -5.03 26.11 -10.09
N ILE A 554 -4.70 24.88 -9.72
CA ILE A 554 -5.57 24.04 -8.88
C ILE A 554 -5.53 24.57 -7.44
N GLU A 555 -6.69 24.68 -6.81
CA GLU A 555 -6.84 25.01 -5.39
C GLU A 555 -7.43 23.83 -4.64
N ASN A 556 -7.04 23.70 -3.37
CA ASN A 556 -7.56 22.70 -2.41
C ASN A 556 -7.30 21.23 -2.78
N LEU A 557 -6.38 20.93 -3.69
CA LEU A 557 -5.82 19.59 -3.86
C LEU A 557 -4.78 19.36 -2.76
N SER A 558 -4.84 18.22 -2.06
CA SER A 558 -3.96 17.88 -0.94
C SER A 558 -3.40 16.46 -1.07
#